data_cd8d9d1f4f3f94b5acd482de54df7b37
#
_entry.id   cd8d9d1f4f3f94b5acd482de54df7b37
#
_cell.length_a   1.000
_cell.length_b   1.000
_cell.length_c   1.000
_cell.angle_alpha   90.00
_cell.angle_beta   90.00
_cell.angle_gamma   90.00
#
_symmetry.space_group_name_H-M   'P 1'
#
loop_
_entity.id
_entity.type
_entity.pdbx_description
1 polymer ?
#
loop_
_entity_poly.entity_id
_entity_poly.type
_entity_poly.pdbx_seq_one_letter_code
_entity_poly.pdbx_strand_id
1 'polypeptide(L)'
;MAARQTALGALIACRKQGAWSDGVLKEYVRRDQLDRREAALAARLCYGVLQNRMRLDFYLEQLVKGRLRDLQPVVLDILRLGLYQILWLEKVPDSAAVNEAVEQGKKYANPKAAALINGVLRNAVRRRMTWREPQDLATRYSHPQALVRLLAGEMGPEDLEAVLAADNQAPETVLQANPLAGDPAELPAEIQAAGGSCTAHPWLERCFLVSGVGSLERLEVFRQGLCYVQDAASRLAVRCAG
;
A
#
# COMPACT_ATOMS: atom_id res chain seq x y z
N MET A 1 -12.18 -14.14 2.11
CA MET A 1 -13.19 -13.29 2.82
C MET A 1 -12.59 -12.50 3.98
N ALA A 2 -11.83 -13.11 4.88
CA ALA A 2 -11.29 -12.44 6.07
C ALA A 2 -10.39 -11.23 5.75
N ALA A 3 -9.36 -11.38 4.94
CA ALA A 3 -8.45 -10.26 4.56
C ALA A 3 -9.16 -9.01 4.05
N ARG A 4 -10.21 -9.17 3.23
CA ARG A 4 -10.98 -8.05 2.68
C ARG A 4 -11.83 -7.34 3.73
N GLN A 5 -12.36 -8.08 4.70
CA GLN A 5 -13.11 -7.49 5.83
C GLN A 5 -12.16 -6.73 6.75
N THR A 6 -11.01 -7.29 7.05
CA THR A 6 -9.94 -6.65 7.85
C THR A 6 -9.47 -5.37 7.17
N ALA A 7 -9.18 -5.41 5.86
CA ALA A 7 -8.78 -4.22 5.09
C ALA A 7 -9.87 -3.13 5.11
N LEU A 8 -11.14 -3.49 4.89
CA LEU A 8 -12.25 -2.54 4.95
C LEU A 8 -12.38 -1.92 6.35
N GLY A 9 -12.27 -2.74 7.40
CA GLY A 9 -12.29 -2.26 8.79
C GLY A 9 -11.19 -1.24 9.06
N ALA A 10 -9.95 -1.52 8.62
CA ALA A 10 -8.82 -0.61 8.75
C ALA A 10 -9.05 0.70 7.98
N LEU A 11 -9.54 0.66 6.73
CA LEU A 11 -9.87 1.84 5.95
C LEU A 11 -10.94 2.72 6.63
N ILE A 12 -11.97 2.10 7.21
CA ILE A 12 -13.02 2.81 7.96
C ILE A 12 -12.43 3.48 9.21
N ALA A 13 -11.54 2.81 9.94
CA ALA A 13 -10.89 3.36 11.12
C ALA A 13 -9.96 4.54 10.78
N CYS A 14 -9.14 4.42 9.73
CA CYS A 14 -8.32 5.51 9.22
C CYS A 14 -9.17 6.74 8.86
N ARG A 15 -10.30 6.54 8.19
CA ARG A 15 -11.18 7.63 7.79
C ARG A 15 -11.93 8.27 8.96
N LYS A 16 -12.45 7.48 9.91
CA LYS A 16 -13.28 7.98 11.01
C LYS A 16 -12.48 8.57 12.15
N GLN A 17 -11.33 8.00 12.45
CA GLN A 17 -10.55 8.29 13.67
C GLN A 17 -9.24 9.01 13.37
N GLY A 18 -8.88 9.22 12.08
CA GLY A 18 -7.56 9.72 11.71
C GLY A 18 -6.43 8.76 12.15
N ALA A 19 -6.77 7.48 12.32
CA ALA A 19 -5.84 6.48 12.86
C ALA A 19 -4.72 6.17 11.86
N TRP A 20 -3.52 5.93 12.39
CA TRP A 20 -2.37 5.51 11.60
C TRP A 20 -2.60 4.12 11.00
N SER A 21 -2.53 4.04 9.67
CA SER A 21 -2.87 2.84 8.91
C SER A 21 -2.08 1.59 9.34
N ASP A 22 -0.80 1.73 9.66
CA ASP A 22 0.06 0.62 10.08
C ASP A 22 -0.39 0.03 11.43
N GLY A 23 -0.60 0.88 12.43
CA GLY A 23 -1.03 0.46 13.76
C GLY A 23 -2.39 -0.23 13.74
N VAL A 24 -3.37 0.40 13.09
CA VAL A 24 -4.73 -0.16 12.96
C VAL A 24 -4.75 -1.47 12.20
N LEU A 25 -4.01 -1.54 11.10
CA LEU A 25 -3.97 -2.77 10.31
C LEU A 25 -3.35 -3.93 11.09
N LYS A 26 -2.24 -3.71 11.80
CA LYS A 26 -1.60 -4.71 12.67
C LYS A 26 -2.55 -5.18 13.76
N GLU A 27 -3.28 -4.26 14.39
CA GLU A 27 -4.29 -4.58 15.40
C GLU A 27 -5.40 -5.46 14.82
N TYR A 28 -5.96 -5.09 13.66
CA TYR A 28 -7.05 -5.82 13.03
C TYR A 28 -6.62 -7.18 12.51
N VAL A 29 -5.41 -7.31 11.95
CA VAL A 29 -4.82 -8.60 11.55
C VAL A 29 -4.72 -9.54 12.76
N ARG A 30 -4.28 -9.02 13.92
CA ARG A 30 -4.19 -9.79 15.16
C ARG A 30 -5.57 -10.17 15.69
N ARG A 31 -6.50 -9.21 15.77
CA ARG A 31 -7.88 -9.42 16.21
C ARG A 31 -8.59 -10.49 15.39
N ASP A 32 -8.45 -10.44 14.07
CA ASP A 32 -9.13 -11.33 13.14
C ASP A 32 -8.34 -12.65 12.92
N GLN A 33 -7.22 -12.83 13.62
CA GLN A 33 -6.35 -14.03 13.60
C GLN A 33 -5.97 -14.48 12.19
N LEU A 34 -5.64 -13.51 11.32
CA LEU A 34 -5.31 -13.80 9.94
C LEU A 34 -4.00 -14.59 9.86
N ASP A 35 -3.97 -15.60 9.00
CA ASP A 35 -2.73 -16.23 8.62
C ASP A 35 -1.82 -15.29 7.81
N ARG A 36 -0.57 -15.72 7.57
CA ARG A 36 0.42 -14.90 6.85
C ARG A 36 -0.05 -14.43 5.47
N ARG A 37 -0.75 -15.30 4.75
CA ARG A 37 -1.23 -15.01 3.38
C ARG A 37 -2.38 -14.01 3.39
N GLU A 38 -3.36 -14.24 4.26
CA GLU A 38 -4.51 -13.33 4.43
C GLU A 38 -4.04 -11.97 4.99
N ALA A 39 -3.10 -11.95 5.95
CA ALA A 39 -2.52 -10.71 6.47
C ALA A 39 -1.80 -9.90 5.39
N ALA A 40 -0.99 -10.55 4.54
CA ALA A 40 -0.33 -9.89 3.42
C ALA A 40 -1.34 -9.33 2.40
N LEU A 41 -2.43 -10.06 2.11
CA LEU A 41 -3.50 -9.56 1.25
C LEU A 41 -4.21 -8.38 1.88
N ALA A 42 -4.55 -8.43 3.17
CA ALA A 42 -5.19 -7.32 3.88
C ALA A 42 -4.32 -6.05 3.85
N ALA A 43 -3.01 -6.20 4.07
CA ALA A 43 -2.05 -5.10 3.99
C ALA A 43 -2.00 -4.50 2.57
N ARG A 44 -1.85 -5.33 1.55
CA ARG A 44 -1.82 -4.89 0.15
C ARG A 44 -3.10 -4.15 -0.24
N LEU A 45 -4.26 -4.61 0.22
CA LEU A 45 -5.55 -3.98 -0.03
C LEU A 45 -5.67 -2.64 0.69
N CYS A 46 -5.34 -2.58 1.96
CA CYS A 46 -5.46 -1.36 2.76
C CYS A 46 -4.51 -0.27 2.25
N TYR A 47 -3.22 -0.57 2.16
CA TYR A 47 -2.22 0.40 1.69
C TYR A 47 -2.43 0.78 0.23
N GLY A 48 -2.77 -0.18 -0.63
CA GLY A 48 -3.00 0.10 -2.04
C GLY A 48 -4.19 1.03 -2.27
N VAL A 49 -5.27 0.89 -1.51
CA VAL A 49 -6.40 1.82 -1.57
C VAL A 49 -6.03 3.21 -1.04
N LEU A 50 -5.31 3.30 0.08
CA LEU A 50 -4.89 4.58 0.65
C LEU A 50 -3.94 5.33 -0.31
N GLN A 51 -2.96 4.63 -0.83
CA GLN A 51 -1.95 5.16 -1.75
C GLN A 51 -2.56 5.64 -3.08
N ASN A 52 -3.56 4.92 -3.61
CA ASN A 52 -4.16 5.23 -4.91
C ASN A 52 -5.54 5.91 -4.80
N ARG A 53 -5.86 6.50 -3.64
CA ARG A 53 -7.22 6.99 -3.36
C ARG A 53 -7.72 7.99 -4.39
N MET A 54 -6.92 8.99 -4.76
CA MET A 54 -7.35 10.03 -5.71
C MET A 54 -7.56 9.46 -7.10
N ARG A 55 -6.68 8.56 -7.53
CA ARG A 55 -6.79 7.88 -8.83
C ARG A 55 -8.00 6.93 -8.87
N LEU A 56 -8.26 6.20 -7.79
CA LEU A 56 -9.46 5.38 -7.66
C LEU A 56 -10.74 6.23 -7.73
N ASP A 57 -10.77 7.36 -7.04
CA ASP A 57 -11.91 8.27 -7.06
C ASP A 57 -12.15 8.82 -8.46
N PHE A 58 -11.11 9.22 -9.18
CA PHE A 58 -11.21 9.68 -10.56
C PHE A 58 -11.85 8.63 -11.50
N TYR A 59 -11.50 7.35 -11.33
CA TYR A 59 -12.14 6.30 -12.12
C TYR A 59 -13.57 6.03 -11.66
N LEU A 60 -13.85 6.05 -10.36
CA LEU A 60 -15.19 5.87 -9.82
C LEU A 60 -16.15 6.98 -10.27
N GLU A 61 -15.69 8.22 -10.41
CA GLU A 61 -16.50 9.33 -10.93
C GLU A 61 -16.99 9.09 -12.36
N GLN A 62 -16.27 8.32 -13.16
CA GLN A 62 -16.67 7.93 -14.51
C GLN A 62 -17.69 6.77 -14.55
N LEU A 63 -17.83 6.06 -13.45
CA LEU A 63 -18.61 4.82 -13.34
C LEU A 63 -19.92 4.99 -12.54
N VAL A 64 -19.92 5.90 -11.57
CA VAL A 64 -21.05 6.16 -10.70
C VAL A 64 -21.97 7.19 -11.35
N LYS A 65 -23.29 6.98 -11.24
CA LYS A 65 -24.27 8.00 -11.57
C LYS A 65 -24.41 8.96 -10.37
N GLY A 66 -24.02 10.20 -10.56
CA GLY A 66 -24.03 11.23 -9.48
C GLY A 66 -22.62 11.46 -8.93
N ARG A 67 -22.54 12.10 -7.77
CA ARG A 67 -21.26 12.50 -7.17
C ARG A 67 -20.82 11.51 -6.09
N LEU A 68 -19.52 11.20 -6.02
CA LEU A 68 -18.99 10.29 -4.99
C LEU A 68 -19.27 10.75 -3.56
N ARG A 69 -19.30 12.06 -3.33
CA ARG A 69 -19.59 12.63 -2.01
C ARG A 69 -21.02 12.38 -1.50
N ASP A 70 -21.95 12.02 -2.39
CA ASP A 70 -23.34 11.71 -2.05
C ASP A 70 -23.51 10.23 -1.65
N LEU A 71 -22.47 9.40 -1.84
CA LEU A 71 -22.46 8.01 -1.41
C LEU A 71 -22.23 7.90 0.11
N GLN A 72 -22.79 6.87 0.71
CA GLN A 72 -22.40 6.49 2.07
C GLN A 72 -20.89 6.21 2.11
N PRO A 73 -20.16 6.76 3.09
CA PRO A 73 -18.71 6.60 3.15
C PRO A 73 -18.22 5.15 3.12
N VAL A 74 -18.94 4.23 3.75
CA VAL A 74 -18.61 2.79 3.71
C VAL A 74 -18.80 2.20 2.32
N VAL A 75 -19.79 2.66 1.56
CA VAL A 75 -20.02 2.21 0.17
C VAL A 75 -18.87 2.66 -0.72
N LEU A 76 -18.40 3.89 -0.53
CA LEU A 76 -17.24 4.41 -1.27
C LEU A 76 -15.96 3.65 -0.92
N ASP A 77 -15.73 3.33 0.36
CA ASP A 77 -14.57 2.51 0.78
C ASP A 77 -14.64 1.10 0.13
N ILE A 78 -15.82 0.48 0.06
CA ILE A 78 -16.03 -0.82 -0.59
C ILE A 78 -15.78 -0.73 -2.11
N LEU A 79 -16.27 0.34 -2.76
CA LEU A 79 -16.03 0.56 -4.19
C LEU A 79 -14.55 0.76 -4.51
N ARG A 80 -13.83 1.55 -3.71
CA ARG A 80 -12.37 1.71 -3.83
C ARG A 80 -11.64 0.38 -3.69
N LEU A 81 -12.02 -0.40 -2.67
CA LEU A 81 -11.41 -1.71 -2.41
C LEU A 81 -11.66 -2.71 -3.54
N GLY A 82 -12.89 -2.75 -4.07
CA GLY A 82 -13.26 -3.60 -5.22
C GLY A 82 -12.52 -3.17 -6.49
N LEU A 83 -12.50 -1.87 -6.77
CA LEU A 83 -11.84 -1.32 -7.95
C LEU A 83 -10.32 -1.51 -7.90
N TYR A 84 -9.69 -1.32 -6.74
CA TYR A 84 -8.26 -1.60 -6.56
C TYR A 84 -7.90 -3.04 -6.93
N GLN A 85 -8.70 -4.02 -6.51
CA GLN A 85 -8.48 -5.42 -6.85
C GLN A 85 -8.59 -5.66 -8.36
N ILE A 86 -9.61 -5.09 -9.00
CA ILE A 86 -9.84 -5.20 -10.44
C ILE A 86 -8.68 -4.61 -11.25
N LEU A 87 -8.08 -3.50 -10.78
CA LEU A 87 -7.04 -2.78 -11.53
C LEU A 87 -5.64 -3.37 -11.35
N TRP A 88 -5.29 -3.73 -10.10
CA TRP A 88 -3.88 -3.98 -9.73
C TRP A 88 -3.61 -5.36 -9.14
N LEU A 89 -4.63 -6.22 -8.95
CA LEU A 89 -4.41 -7.56 -8.42
C LEU A 89 -4.69 -8.65 -9.48
N GLU A 90 -3.73 -8.87 -10.37
CA GLU A 90 -3.84 -9.85 -11.46
C GLU A 90 -4.22 -11.28 -10.99
N LYS A 91 -3.78 -11.65 -9.78
CA LYS A 91 -4.08 -12.97 -9.20
C LYS A 91 -5.48 -13.07 -8.59
N VAL A 92 -6.23 -11.97 -8.54
CA VAL A 92 -7.62 -11.96 -8.05
C VAL A 92 -8.55 -11.91 -9.24
N PRO A 93 -9.39 -12.95 -9.47
CA PRO A 93 -10.41 -12.89 -10.52
C PRO A 93 -11.37 -11.72 -10.30
N ASP A 94 -11.71 -11.00 -11.36
CA ASP A 94 -12.66 -9.88 -11.31
C ASP A 94 -13.98 -10.25 -10.66
N SER A 95 -14.50 -11.46 -10.98
CA SER A 95 -15.72 -11.97 -10.39
C SER A 95 -15.64 -12.13 -8.88
N ALA A 96 -14.47 -12.55 -8.36
CA ALA A 96 -14.24 -12.66 -6.93
C ALA A 96 -14.19 -11.27 -6.26
N ALA A 97 -13.51 -10.29 -6.88
CA ALA A 97 -13.47 -8.92 -6.38
C ALA A 97 -14.88 -8.31 -6.30
N VAL A 98 -15.70 -8.48 -7.36
CA VAL A 98 -17.08 -7.99 -7.40
C VAL A 98 -17.96 -8.68 -6.35
N ASN A 99 -17.94 -10.01 -6.29
CA ASN A 99 -18.81 -10.77 -5.37
C ASN A 99 -18.50 -10.43 -3.91
N GLU A 100 -17.22 -10.36 -3.52
CA GLU A 100 -16.80 -9.97 -2.17
C GLU A 100 -17.23 -8.54 -1.80
N ALA A 101 -17.11 -7.60 -2.74
CA ALA A 101 -17.59 -6.23 -2.54
C ALA A 101 -19.12 -6.16 -2.36
N VAL A 102 -19.86 -6.96 -3.10
CA VAL A 102 -21.33 -7.07 -2.95
C VAL A 102 -21.70 -7.61 -1.57
N GLU A 103 -21.04 -8.67 -1.11
CA GLU A 103 -21.26 -9.22 0.24
C GLU A 103 -20.90 -8.21 1.34
N GLN A 104 -19.83 -7.47 1.18
CA GLN A 104 -19.51 -6.34 2.07
C GLN A 104 -20.61 -5.27 2.04
N GLY A 105 -21.15 -4.94 0.87
CA GLY A 105 -22.26 -3.99 0.72
C GLY A 105 -23.53 -4.45 1.45
N LYS A 106 -23.88 -5.73 1.37
CA LYS A 106 -25.00 -6.32 2.13
C LYS A 106 -24.77 -6.22 3.63
N LYS A 107 -23.56 -6.54 4.09
CA LYS A 107 -23.19 -6.63 5.51
C LYS A 107 -23.08 -5.26 6.19
N TYR A 108 -22.45 -4.29 5.53
CA TYR A 108 -22.05 -3.01 6.14
C TYR A 108 -22.89 -1.80 5.69
N ALA A 109 -23.76 -1.97 4.71
CA ALA A 109 -24.69 -0.96 4.25
C ALA A 109 -26.12 -1.51 4.14
N ASN A 110 -26.59 -1.81 2.95
CA ASN A 110 -27.95 -2.35 2.72
C ASN A 110 -28.05 -3.00 1.32
N PRO A 111 -29.15 -3.73 1.01
CA PRO A 111 -29.32 -4.39 -0.29
C PRO A 111 -29.29 -3.42 -1.50
N LYS A 112 -29.77 -2.17 -1.36
CA LYS A 112 -29.74 -1.17 -2.42
C LYS A 112 -28.28 -0.73 -2.72
N ALA A 113 -27.47 -0.54 -1.69
CA ALA A 113 -26.06 -0.27 -1.82
C ALA A 113 -25.30 -1.43 -2.45
N ALA A 114 -25.62 -2.68 -2.07
CA ALA A 114 -25.03 -3.86 -2.69
C ALA A 114 -25.35 -3.95 -4.20
N ALA A 115 -26.57 -3.62 -4.61
CA ALA A 115 -26.94 -3.55 -6.02
C ALA A 115 -26.16 -2.46 -6.78
N LEU A 116 -25.97 -1.28 -6.16
CA LEU A 116 -25.15 -0.21 -6.71
C LEU A 116 -23.69 -0.66 -6.89
N ILE A 117 -23.09 -1.25 -5.84
CA ILE A 117 -21.71 -1.77 -5.86
C ILE A 117 -21.55 -2.78 -7.00
N ASN A 118 -22.47 -3.73 -7.13
CA ASN A 118 -22.44 -4.70 -8.22
C ASN A 118 -22.49 -4.03 -9.60
N GLY A 119 -23.40 -3.09 -9.80
CA GLY A 119 -23.54 -2.34 -11.05
C GLY A 119 -22.28 -1.57 -11.43
N VAL A 120 -21.71 -0.84 -10.47
CA VAL A 120 -20.50 -0.02 -10.67
C VAL A 120 -19.29 -0.90 -10.97
N LEU A 121 -19.02 -1.94 -10.17
CA LEU A 121 -17.83 -2.78 -10.37
C LEU A 121 -17.92 -3.66 -11.60
N ARG A 122 -19.11 -4.19 -11.97
CA ARG A 122 -19.29 -4.89 -13.25
C ARG A 122 -19.11 -3.95 -14.45
N ASN A 123 -19.53 -2.69 -14.33
CA ASN A 123 -19.28 -1.68 -15.35
C ASN A 123 -17.77 -1.37 -15.42
N ALA A 124 -17.08 -1.32 -14.29
CA ALA A 124 -15.62 -1.18 -14.24
C ALA A 124 -14.92 -2.28 -15.04
N VAL A 125 -15.25 -3.54 -14.80
CA VAL A 125 -14.68 -4.68 -15.53
C VAL A 125 -14.90 -4.56 -17.05
N ARG A 126 -16.14 -4.25 -17.47
CA ARG A 126 -16.47 -4.12 -18.89
C ARG A 126 -15.74 -2.97 -19.59
N ARG A 127 -15.47 -1.86 -18.89
CA ARG A 127 -14.90 -0.64 -19.47
C ARG A 127 -13.41 -0.48 -19.20
N ARG A 128 -12.72 -1.48 -18.63
CA ARG A 128 -11.31 -1.40 -18.22
C ARG A 128 -10.38 -0.77 -19.27
N MET A 129 -10.58 -1.04 -20.54
CA MET A 129 -9.76 -0.54 -21.64
C MET A 129 -10.24 0.80 -22.24
N THR A 130 -11.32 1.38 -21.73
CA THR A 130 -11.97 2.57 -22.31
C THR A 130 -12.08 3.75 -21.32
N TRP A 131 -11.39 3.68 -20.20
CA TRP A 131 -11.40 4.76 -19.21
C TRP A 131 -10.49 5.90 -19.64
N ARG A 132 -10.91 7.12 -19.26
CA ARG A 132 -10.00 8.26 -19.36
C ARG A 132 -8.99 8.19 -18.22
N GLU A 133 -7.71 8.35 -18.56
CA GLU A 133 -6.64 8.47 -17.57
C GLU A 133 -6.57 9.90 -17.01
N PRO A 134 -6.18 10.07 -15.72
CA PRO A 134 -5.96 11.39 -15.17
C PRO A 134 -4.86 12.13 -15.94
N GLN A 135 -5.13 13.39 -16.30
CA GLN A 135 -4.14 14.20 -17.02
C GLN A 135 -3.21 14.96 -16.07
N ASP A 136 -3.67 15.28 -14.86
CA ASP A 136 -2.84 15.93 -13.87
C ASP A 136 -2.05 14.92 -13.01
N LEU A 137 -0.81 15.28 -12.67
CA LEU A 137 0.09 14.40 -11.92
C LEU A 137 -0.41 14.10 -10.50
N ALA A 138 -1.08 15.05 -9.85
CA ALA A 138 -1.59 14.85 -8.50
C ALA A 138 -2.62 13.71 -8.45
N THR A 139 -3.57 13.68 -9.38
CA THR A 139 -4.55 12.60 -9.48
C THR A 139 -3.91 11.31 -9.98
N ARG A 140 -3.05 11.38 -11.00
CA ARG A 140 -2.39 10.21 -11.60
C ARG A 140 -1.58 9.42 -10.58
N TYR A 141 -0.79 10.12 -9.76
CA TYR A 141 0.06 9.52 -8.73
C TYR A 141 -0.56 9.57 -7.33
N SER A 142 -1.79 10.11 -7.21
CA SER A 142 -2.54 10.14 -5.94
C SER A 142 -1.86 10.94 -4.82
N HIS A 143 -1.15 12.01 -5.18
CA HIS A 143 -0.49 12.92 -4.26
C HIS A 143 -1.31 14.19 -4.01
N PRO A 144 -1.26 14.79 -2.81
CA PRO A 144 -1.92 16.06 -2.55
C PRO A 144 -1.47 17.16 -3.52
N GLN A 145 -2.40 17.90 -4.10
CA GLN A 145 -2.10 18.96 -5.06
C GLN A 145 -1.10 20.01 -4.50
N ALA A 146 -1.16 20.29 -3.20
CA ALA A 146 -0.23 21.21 -2.56
C ALA A 146 1.22 20.70 -2.59
N LEU A 147 1.41 19.39 -2.35
CA LEU A 147 2.73 18.75 -2.43
C LEU A 147 3.27 18.80 -3.86
N VAL A 148 2.44 18.42 -4.85
CA VAL A 148 2.85 18.44 -6.27
C VAL A 148 3.26 19.84 -6.71
N ARG A 149 2.53 20.89 -6.28
CA ARG A 149 2.90 22.29 -6.58
C ARG A 149 4.21 22.71 -5.91
N LEU A 150 4.44 22.27 -4.67
CA LEU A 150 5.68 22.57 -3.96
C LEU A 150 6.88 21.95 -4.71
N LEU A 151 6.79 20.67 -5.02
CA LEU A 151 7.86 19.97 -5.75
C LEU A 151 8.10 20.53 -7.16
N ALA A 152 7.03 20.91 -7.85
CA ALA A 152 7.15 21.56 -9.17
C ALA A 152 7.86 22.91 -9.16
N GLY A 153 7.95 23.57 -8.00
CA GLY A 153 8.75 24.78 -7.83
C GLY A 153 10.25 24.52 -7.67
N GLU A 154 10.63 23.28 -7.34
CA GLU A 154 12.01 22.91 -6.98
C GLU A 154 12.68 22.04 -8.05
N MET A 155 11.92 21.42 -8.96
CA MET A 155 12.44 20.48 -9.95
C MET A 155 11.73 20.54 -11.30
N GLY A 156 12.40 20.05 -12.36
CA GLY A 156 11.81 19.95 -13.70
C GLY A 156 10.65 18.97 -13.80
N PRO A 157 9.83 19.08 -14.88
CA PRO A 157 8.64 18.24 -15.05
C PRO A 157 8.94 16.73 -15.10
N GLU A 158 10.04 16.34 -15.74
CA GLU A 158 10.47 14.94 -15.86
C GLU A 158 10.90 14.37 -14.51
N ASP A 159 11.69 15.13 -13.76
CA ASP A 159 12.13 14.75 -12.41
C ASP A 159 10.94 14.67 -11.46
N LEU A 160 10.00 15.62 -11.55
CA LEU A 160 8.78 15.61 -10.75
C LEU A 160 7.98 14.34 -10.98
N GLU A 161 7.75 13.96 -12.24
CA GLU A 161 6.98 12.75 -12.54
C GLU A 161 7.72 11.49 -12.04
N ALA A 162 9.04 11.44 -12.19
CA ALA A 162 9.86 10.34 -11.71
C ALA A 162 9.80 10.19 -10.17
N VAL A 163 9.87 11.31 -9.43
CA VAL A 163 9.73 11.32 -7.96
C VAL A 163 8.36 10.83 -7.53
N LEU A 164 7.27 11.36 -8.10
CA LEU A 164 5.91 10.94 -7.77
C LEU A 164 5.65 9.46 -8.09
N ALA A 165 6.27 8.95 -9.16
CA ALA A 165 6.20 7.53 -9.53
C ALA A 165 6.99 6.65 -8.54
N ALA A 166 8.17 7.10 -8.13
CA ALA A 166 9.02 6.40 -7.17
C ALA A 166 8.37 6.30 -5.79
N ASP A 167 7.73 7.36 -5.32
CA ASP A 167 7.00 7.39 -4.04
C ASP A 167 5.86 6.35 -3.97
N ASN A 168 5.35 5.94 -5.12
CA ASN A 168 4.31 4.92 -5.20
C ASN A 168 4.84 3.48 -5.30
N GLN A 169 6.14 3.29 -5.37
CA GLN A 169 6.73 1.96 -5.36
C GLN A 169 6.76 1.37 -3.94
N ALA A 170 6.80 0.04 -3.87
CA ALA A 170 7.01 -0.62 -2.59
C ALA A 170 8.41 -0.27 -2.08
N PRO A 171 8.54 0.24 -0.83
CA PRO A 171 9.86 0.56 -0.30
C PRO A 171 10.70 -0.71 -0.15
N GLU A 172 11.98 -0.60 -0.48
CA GLU A 172 12.94 -1.64 -0.17
C GLU A 172 13.19 -1.70 1.34
N THR A 173 13.41 -2.90 1.86
CA THR A 173 13.81 -3.05 3.25
C THR A 173 15.32 -2.79 3.35
N VAL A 174 15.69 -1.73 4.06
CA VAL A 174 17.08 -1.38 4.30
C VAL A 174 17.48 -1.75 5.72
N LEU A 175 18.52 -2.56 5.85
CA LEU A 175 19.15 -2.87 7.13
C LEU A 175 20.46 -2.11 7.28
N GLN A 176 20.64 -1.45 8.40
CA GLN A 176 21.91 -0.89 8.81
C GLN A 176 22.60 -1.87 9.74
N ALA A 177 23.84 -2.27 9.44
CA ALA A 177 24.66 -3.03 10.35
C ALA A 177 25.05 -2.17 11.57
N ASN A 178 24.95 -2.74 12.77
CA ASN A 178 25.28 -2.06 14.00
C ASN A 178 26.80 -2.10 14.23
N PRO A 179 27.50 -0.95 14.17
CA PRO A 179 28.94 -0.91 14.32
C PRO A 179 29.43 -1.28 15.71
N LEU A 180 28.55 -1.28 16.70
CA LEU A 180 28.88 -1.56 18.11
C LEU A 180 28.68 -3.04 18.48
N ALA A 181 27.99 -3.82 17.64
CA ALA A 181 27.56 -5.17 18.02
C ALA A 181 28.31 -6.30 17.30
N GLY A 182 29.18 -6.02 16.31
CA GLY A 182 29.98 -7.05 15.63
C GLY A 182 30.23 -6.81 14.14
N ASP A 183 30.69 -7.89 13.48
CA ASP A 183 31.01 -7.85 12.04
C ASP A 183 29.74 -7.99 11.19
N PRO A 184 29.47 -7.02 10.29
CA PRO A 184 28.34 -7.10 9.37
C PRO A 184 28.47 -8.21 8.31
N ALA A 185 29.62 -8.90 8.20
CA ALA A 185 29.85 -9.95 7.22
C ALA A 185 28.91 -11.16 7.37
N GLU A 186 28.39 -11.41 8.57
CA GLU A 186 27.45 -12.51 8.84
C GLU A 186 26.03 -12.22 8.32
N LEU A 187 25.66 -10.96 8.20
CA LEU A 187 24.31 -10.55 7.81
C LEU A 187 23.86 -11.09 6.44
N PRO A 188 24.64 -10.97 5.34
CA PRO A 188 24.24 -11.53 4.05
C PRO A 188 24.04 -13.04 4.07
N ALA A 189 24.90 -13.77 4.77
CA ALA A 189 24.84 -15.23 4.85
C ALA A 189 23.55 -15.70 5.56
N GLU A 190 23.18 -15.07 6.67
CA GLU A 190 21.96 -15.43 7.41
C GLU A 190 20.68 -15.07 6.64
N ILE A 191 20.66 -13.90 5.97
CA ILE A 191 19.54 -13.51 5.11
C ILE A 191 19.35 -14.52 3.97
N GLN A 192 20.43 -14.96 3.34
CA GLN A 192 20.39 -15.98 2.27
C GLN A 192 19.93 -17.34 2.80
N ALA A 193 20.43 -17.76 3.97
CA ALA A 193 20.00 -18.99 4.62
C ALA A 193 18.49 -18.98 4.95
N ALA A 194 17.93 -17.80 5.24
CA ALA A 194 16.48 -17.59 5.45
C ALA A 194 15.68 -17.54 4.13
N GLY A 195 16.32 -17.72 2.98
CA GLY A 195 15.70 -17.71 1.65
C GLY A 195 15.48 -16.32 1.06
N GLY A 196 16.11 -15.29 1.64
CA GLY A 196 16.07 -13.91 1.15
C GLY A 196 17.29 -13.55 0.30
N SER A 197 17.28 -12.32 -0.23
CA SER A 197 18.44 -11.69 -0.86
C SER A 197 18.95 -10.53 0.00
N CYS A 198 20.25 -10.36 0.02
CA CYS A 198 20.93 -9.28 0.73
C CYS A 198 22.03 -8.73 -0.17
N THR A 199 21.96 -7.47 -0.54
CA THR A 199 22.96 -6.77 -1.34
C THR A 199 23.41 -5.50 -0.64
N ALA A 200 24.72 -5.18 -0.75
CA ALA A 200 25.22 -3.93 -0.19
C ALA A 200 24.53 -2.72 -0.87
N HIS A 201 24.23 -1.71 -0.09
CA HIS A 201 23.69 -0.46 -0.62
C HIS A 201 24.75 0.25 -1.49
N PRO A 202 24.42 0.75 -2.69
CA PRO A 202 25.42 1.19 -3.67
C PRO A 202 26.28 2.38 -3.21
N TRP A 203 25.80 3.18 -2.26
CA TRP A 203 26.48 4.41 -1.81
C TRP A 203 26.47 4.64 -0.29
N LEU A 204 25.81 3.77 0.49
CA LEU A 204 25.81 3.84 1.95
C LEU A 204 26.58 2.63 2.52
N GLU A 205 27.68 2.92 3.21
CA GLU A 205 28.45 1.91 3.89
C GLU A 205 27.67 1.23 5.02
N ARG A 206 27.87 -0.08 5.17
CA ARG A 206 27.21 -0.90 6.21
C ARG A 206 25.68 -0.90 6.12
N CYS A 207 25.12 -0.50 5.00
CA CYS A 207 23.71 -0.60 4.64
C CYS A 207 23.49 -1.74 3.66
N PHE A 208 22.40 -2.45 3.80
CA PHE A 208 22.05 -3.60 2.96
C PHE A 208 20.60 -3.51 2.52
N LEU A 209 20.38 -3.74 1.22
CA LEU A 209 19.04 -3.92 0.65
C LEU A 209 18.62 -5.38 0.82
N VAL A 210 17.48 -5.61 1.46
CA VAL A 210 17.03 -6.95 1.82
C VAL A 210 15.63 -7.22 1.27
N SER A 211 15.46 -8.40 0.67
CA SER A 211 14.15 -8.84 0.19
C SER A 211 13.94 -10.34 0.41
N GLY A 212 12.70 -10.82 0.28
CA GLY A 212 12.35 -12.24 0.34
C GLY A 212 12.35 -12.86 1.74
N VAL A 213 12.84 -12.17 2.77
CA VAL A 213 12.74 -12.63 4.16
C VAL A 213 11.33 -12.39 4.71
N GLY A 214 10.83 -13.30 5.50
CA GLY A 214 9.50 -13.19 6.09
C GLY A 214 9.42 -12.10 7.16
N SER A 215 9.78 -12.46 8.40
CA SER A 215 9.85 -11.52 9.54
C SER A 215 11.30 -11.36 9.94
N LEU A 216 11.80 -10.14 9.88
CA LEU A 216 13.15 -9.81 10.33
C LEU A 216 13.38 -10.14 11.81
N GLU A 217 12.34 -10.00 12.62
CA GLU A 217 12.37 -10.31 14.07
C GLU A 217 12.70 -11.78 14.37
N ARG A 218 12.64 -12.66 13.37
CA ARG A 218 12.99 -14.09 13.48
C ARG A 218 14.44 -14.39 13.15
N LEU A 219 15.14 -13.45 12.53
CA LEU A 219 16.55 -13.60 12.21
C LEU A 219 17.41 -13.43 13.47
N GLU A 220 18.40 -14.30 13.64
CA GLU A 220 19.26 -14.24 14.82
C GLU A 220 20.10 -12.96 14.83
N VAL A 221 20.66 -12.55 13.69
CA VAL A 221 21.39 -11.27 13.55
C VAL A 221 20.55 -10.05 13.96
N PHE A 222 19.23 -10.09 13.72
CA PHE A 222 18.34 -9.01 14.12
C PHE A 222 18.05 -9.05 15.63
N ARG A 223 17.83 -10.25 16.19
CA ARG A 223 17.57 -10.45 17.63
C ARG A 223 18.78 -10.11 18.51
N GLN A 224 19.97 -10.38 18.01
CA GLN A 224 21.24 -10.04 18.66
C GLN A 224 21.60 -8.55 18.52
N GLY A 225 20.82 -7.79 17.74
CA GLY A 225 21.10 -6.37 17.53
C GLY A 225 22.29 -6.09 16.62
N LEU A 226 22.73 -7.07 15.79
CA LEU A 226 23.82 -6.90 14.82
C LEU A 226 23.38 -6.00 13.67
N CYS A 227 22.07 -5.84 13.45
CA CYS A 227 21.49 -4.93 12.49
C CYS A 227 20.16 -4.36 12.99
N TYR A 228 19.73 -3.26 12.37
CA TYR A 228 18.44 -2.64 12.60
C TYR A 228 17.87 -2.09 11.29
N VAL A 229 16.55 -1.92 11.23
CA VAL A 229 15.88 -1.32 10.06
C VAL A 229 16.09 0.19 10.11
N GLN A 230 16.65 0.74 9.04
CA GLN A 230 16.79 2.18 8.87
C GLN A 230 16.67 2.52 7.38
N ASP A 231 15.78 3.44 7.06
CA ASP A 231 15.64 3.96 5.71
C ASP A 231 16.93 4.66 5.23
N ALA A 232 17.25 4.48 3.95
CA ALA A 232 18.47 5.01 3.35
C ALA A 232 18.54 6.55 3.43
N ALA A 233 17.42 7.26 3.24
CA ALA A 233 17.38 8.72 3.35
C ALA A 233 17.64 9.20 4.78
N SER A 234 17.08 8.48 5.78
CA SER A 234 17.36 8.76 7.19
C SER A 234 18.84 8.56 7.52
N ARG A 235 19.48 7.51 6.99
CA ARG A 235 20.91 7.28 7.15
C ARG A 235 21.75 8.36 6.49
N LEU A 236 21.35 8.80 5.28
CA LEU A 236 22.02 9.87 4.57
C LEU A 236 21.96 11.18 5.37
N ALA A 237 20.79 11.53 5.91
CA ALA A 237 20.64 12.72 6.75
C ALA A 237 21.60 12.72 7.94
N VAL A 238 21.77 11.58 8.62
CA VAL A 238 22.74 11.44 9.73
C VAL A 238 24.18 11.66 9.23
N ARG A 239 24.54 11.12 8.06
CA ARG A 239 25.88 11.32 7.48
C ARG A 239 26.14 12.76 7.07
N CYS A 240 25.13 13.48 6.61
CA CYS A 240 25.27 14.90 6.26
C CYS A 240 25.37 15.80 7.50
N ALA A 241 24.88 15.34 8.64
CA ALA A 241 24.96 16.09 9.90
C ALA A 241 26.32 15.96 10.61
N GLY A 242 27.19 15.02 10.23
CA GLY A 242 28.53 14.78 10.77
C GLY A 242 28.58 13.59 11.69
#